data_392b6331f10cb7a3b77e451bd708c22b
#
_entry.id   392b6331f10cb7a3b77e451bd708c22b
#
_cell.length_a   1.000
_cell.length_b   1.000
_cell.length_c   1.000
_cell.angle_alpha   90.00
_cell.angle_beta   90.00
_cell.angle_gamma   90.00
#
_symmetry.space_group_name_H-M   'P 1'
#
loop_
_entity.id
_entity.type
_entity.pdbx_description
1 polymer ?
#
loop_
_entity_poly.entity_id
_entity_poly.type
_entity_poly.pdbx_seq_one_letter_code
_entity_poly.pdbx_strand_id
1 'polypeptide(L)'
;EVVGSNQAICNAVAAAGPNSTIVLVGNPKADLTMEKNLYWKILRKSITLRGSWNSSYNDKQNDWKTALDRLKGGEFDQLITHRFPMKESEEAFRVMRDRNTFSTKVMFVME
;
A
#
# COMPACT_ATOMS: atom_id res chain seq x y z
N GLU A 1 2.06 -3.66 -6.28
CA GLU A 1 2.04 -4.68 -5.25
C GLU A 1 2.31 -4.00 -3.90
N VAL A 2 1.35 -4.06 -2.97
CA VAL A 2 1.40 -3.30 -1.71
C VAL A 2 1.26 -4.20 -0.46
N VAL A 3 1.16 -5.51 -0.64
CA VAL A 3 0.96 -6.48 0.46
C VAL A 3 2.28 -6.97 1.04
N GLY A 4 3.28 -7.18 0.18
CA GLY A 4 4.61 -7.66 0.56
C GLY A 4 4.68 -9.14 0.92
N SER A 5 3.68 -9.95 0.54
CA SER A 5 3.79 -11.39 0.71
C SER A 5 4.34 -12.07 -0.54
N ASN A 6 5.01 -13.23 -0.36
CA ASN A 6 5.51 -14.01 -1.50
C ASN A 6 4.39 -14.30 -2.51
N GLN A 7 3.20 -14.70 -2.01
CA GLN A 7 2.05 -15.00 -2.86
C GLN A 7 1.58 -13.76 -3.64
N ALA A 8 1.53 -12.59 -3.01
CA ALA A 8 1.07 -11.36 -3.66
C ALA A 8 2.03 -10.92 -4.78
N ILE A 9 3.35 -11.02 -4.55
CA ILE A 9 4.38 -10.73 -5.54
C ILE A 9 4.27 -11.70 -6.73
N CYS A 10 4.14 -12.99 -6.45
CA CYS A 10 3.94 -14.01 -7.48
C CYS A 10 2.65 -13.77 -8.30
N ASN A 11 1.56 -13.40 -7.63
CA ASN A 11 0.30 -13.07 -8.29
C ASN A 11 0.43 -11.82 -9.18
N ALA A 12 1.15 -10.79 -8.72
CA ALA A 12 1.41 -9.60 -9.52
C ALA A 12 2.14 -9.94 -10.82
N VAL A 13 3.20 -10.77 -10.74
CA VAL A 13 3.93 -11.23 -11.92
C VAL A 13 3.04 -12.10 -12.83
N ALA A 14 2.22 -12.98 -12.25
CA ALA A 14 1.32 -13.84 -13.02
C ALA A 14 0.28 -13.03 -13.81
N ALA A 15 -0.27 -11.97 -13.20
CA ALA A 15 -1.30 -11.11 -13.79
C ALA A 15 -0.75 -10.08 -14.79
N ALA A 16 0.52 -9.71 -14.65
CA ALA A 16 1.14 -8.67 -15.47
C ALA A 16 1.10 -9.00 -16.97
N GLY A 17 0.74 -8.01 -17.77
CA GLY A 17 0.74 -8.05 -19.22
C GLY A 17 2.13 -7.82 -19.83
N PRO A 18 2.28 -7.96 -21.17
CA PRO A 18 3.53 -7.61 -21.87
C PRO A 18 3.89 -6.12 -21.70
N ASN A 19 5.19 -5.84 -21.54
CA ASN A 19 5.75 -4.49 -21.39
C ASN A 19 5.16 -3.69 -20.21
N SER A 20 4.59 -4.37 -19.21
CA SER A 20 4.03 -3.73 -18.03
C SER A 20 5.09 -3.42 -16.97
N THR A 21 4.72 -2.54 -16.04
CA THR A 21 5.54 -2.23 -14.86
C THR A 21 4.81 -2.70 -13.60
N ILE A 22 5.50 -3.44 -12.74
CA ILE A 22 5.06 -3.79 -11.40
C ILE A 22 5.82 -2.89 -10.43
N VAL A 23 5.08 -2.07 -9.67
CA VAL A 23 5.67 -1.25 -8.59
C VAL A 23 5.57 -2.04 -7.28
N LEU A 24 6.73 -2.34 -6.71
CA LEU A 24 6.85 -3.06 -5.44
C LEU A 24 6.91 -2.05 -4.29
N VAL A 25 5.90 -2.05 -3.45
CA VAL A 25 5.73 -1.15 -2.29
C VAL A 25 5.61 -1.98 -1.00
N GLY A 26 5.03 -3.18 -1.10
CA GLY A 26 4.84 -4.08 0.02
C GLY A 26 6.16 -4.52 0.64
N ASN A 27 6.25 -4.50 1.97
CA ASN A 27 7.46 -4.88 2.71
C ASN A 27 7.40 -6.36 3.13
N PRO A 28 8.20 -7.24 2.52
CA PRO A 28 8.16 -8.67 2.85
C PRO A 28 8.72 -8.94 4.25
N LYS A 29 8.06 -9.86 4.96
CA LYS A 29 8.47 -10.30 6.31
C LYS A 29 9.32 -11.57 6.31
N ALA A 30 9.50 -12.20 5.16
CA ALA A 30 10.26 -13.42 4.97
C ALA A 30 10.91 -13.44 3.58
N ASP A 31 11.76 -14.41 3.34
CA ASP A 31 12.40 -14.62 2.05
C ASP A 31 11.37 -14.82 0.94
N LEU A 32 11.69 -14.32 -0.24
CA LEU A 32 10.85 -14.44 -1.42
C LEU A 32 11.37 -15.56 -2.31
N THR A 33 10.46 -16.43 -2.73
CA THR A 33 10.76 -17.50 -3.67
C THR A 33 9.84 -17.41 -4.87
N MET A 34 10.38 -17.68 -6.05
CA MET A 34 9.62 -17.64 -7.29
C MET A 34 9.96 -18.87 -8.14
N GLU A 35 8.93 -19.55 -8.62
CA GLU A 35 9.12 -20.65 -9.55
C GLU A 35 9.76 -20.19 -10.86
N LYS A 36 10.61 -21.03 -11.44
CA LYS A 36 11.29 -20.77 -12.71
C LYS A 36 10.35 -20.32 -13.82
N ASN A 37 9.18 -20.94 -13.94
CA ASN A 37 8.20 -20.61 -14.97
C ASN A 37 7.60 -19.21 -14.77
N LEU A 38 7.45 -18.76 -13.53
CA LEU A 38 6.97 -17.42 -13.22
C LEU A 38 8.04 -16.37 -13.49
N TYR A 39 9.30 -16.66 -13.12
CA TYR A 39 10.43 -15.81 -13.49
C TYR A 39 10.55 -15.62 -15.01
N TRP A 40 10.36 -16.70 -15.79
CA TRP A 40 10.35 -16.62 -17.24
C TRP A 40 9.26 -15.70 -17.82
N LYS A 41 8.13 -15.49 -17.12
CA LYS A 41 7.14 -14.52 -17.56
C LYS A 41 7.69 -13.09 -17.52
N ILE A 42 8.51 -12.76 -16.52
CA ILE A 42 9.18 -11.44 -16.44
C ILE A 42 10.01 -11.22 -17.70
N LEU A 43 10.83 -12.21 -18.08
CA LEU A 43 11.68 -12.13 -19.27
C LEU A 43 10.87 -12.06 -20.56
N ARG A 44 9.99 -13.05 -20.77
CA ARG A 44 9.23 -13.20 -22.03
C ARG A 44 8.23 -12.10 -22.30
N LYS A 45 7.74 -11.45 -21.25
CA LYS A 45 6.80 -10.33 -21.34
C LYS A 45 7.46 -8.96 -21.20
N SER A 46 8.80 -8.91 -21.04
CA SER A 46 9.54 -7.65 -20.82
C SER A 46 8.95 -6.83 -19.66
N ILE A 47 8.65 -7.49 -18.53
CA ILE A 47 8.06 -6.83 -17.36
C ILE A 47 9.16 -6.07 -16.63
N THR A 48 8.89 -4.80 -16.30
CA THR A 48 9.74 -3.98 -15.45
C THR A 48 9.32 -4.13 -13.98
N LEU A 49 10.27 -4.46 -13.11
CA LEU A 49 10.07 -4.41 -11.65
C LEU A 49 10.69 -3.13 -11.12
N ARG A 50 9.88 -2.31 -10.45
CA ARG A 50 10.32 -1.04 -9.86
C ARG A 50 10.02 -1.03 -8.36
N GLY A 51 11.06 -0.87 -7.54
CA GLY A 51 10.90 -0.62 -6.10
C GLY A 51 10.44 0.81 -5.82
N SER A 52 9.64 0.97 -4.78
CA SER A 52 9.27 2.26 -4.19
C SER A 52 9.42 2.14 -2.68
N TRP A 53 10.21 3.05 -2.09
CA TRP A 53 10.49 3.05 -0.66
C TRP A 53 10.24 4.43 -0.06
N ASN A 54 9.32 4.46 0.91
CA ASN A 54 8.94 5.68 1.62
C ASN A 54 8.52 6.84 0.70
N SER A 55 8.49 8.05 1.28
CA SER A 55 8.23 9.30 0.57
C SER A 55 9.53 9.99 0.20
N SER A 56 9.57 10.62 -0.96
CA SER A 56 10.70 11.43 -1.40
C SER A 56 10.55 12.88 -0.93
N TYR A 57 11.67 13.44 -0.46
CA TYR A 57 11.78 14.85 -0.12
C TYR A 57 13.13 15.38 -0.61
N ASN A 58 13.15 15.95 -1.80
CA ASN A 58 14.31 16.53 -2.42
C ASN A 58 13.89 17.63 -3.41
N ASP A 59 14.85 18.30 -4.03
CA ASP A 59 14.59 19.44 -4.94
C ASP A 59 13.73 19.10 -6.18
N LYS A 60 13.70 17.81 -6.57
CA LYS A 60 12.95 17.35 -7.74
C LYS A 60 11.60 16.77 -7.39
N GLN A 61 11.44 16.23 -6.19
CA GLN A 61 10.25 15.53 -5.75
C GLN A 61 9.99 15.79 -4.27
N ASN A 62 8.79 16.25 -3.97
CA ASN A 62 8.32 16.50 -2.61
C ASN A 62 6.94 15.87 -2.43
N ASP A 63 6.95 14.60 -2.00
CA ASP A 63 5.72 13.82 -1.81
C ASP A 63 4.87 14.36 -0.65
N TRP A 64 5.50 14.97 0.36
CA TRP A 64 4.79 15.60 1.47
C TRP A 64 3.96 16.79 1.00
N LYS A 65 4.54 17.66 0.17
CA LYS A 65 3.80 18.79 -0.41
C LYS A 65 2.64 18.28 -1.28
N THR A 66 2.89 17.29 -2.11
CA THR A 66 1.87 16.67 -2.96
C THR A 66 0.73 16.09 -2.12
N ALA A 67 1.05 15.37 -1.04
CA ALA A 67 0.06 14.82 -0.13
C ALA A 67 -0.78 15.91 0.54
N LEU A 68 -0.13 16.97 1.07
CA LEU A 68 -0.83 18.09 1.70
C LEU A 68 -1.75 18.82 0.73
N ASP A 69 -1.31 19.06 -0.52
CA ASP A 69 -2.13 19.73 -1.51
C ASP A 69 -3.36 18.88 -1.89
N ARG A 70 -3.24 17.57 -1.92
CA ARG A 70 -4.36 16.65 -2.15
C ARG A 70 -5.32 16.59 -0.95
N LEU A 71 -4.79 16.59 0.27
CA LEU A 71 -5.60 16.58 1.49
C LEU A 71 -6.47 17.85 1.64
N LYS A 72 -5.99 19.02 1.19
CA LYS A 72 -6.76 20.29 1.21
C LYS A 72 -8.06 20.22 0.42
N GLY A 73 -8.13 19.38 -0.60
CA GLY A 73 -9.32 19.17 -1.41
C GLY A 73 -10.43 18.34 -0.75
N GLY A 74 -10.16 17.75 0.43
CA GLY A 74 -11.13 16.88 1.13
C GLY A 74 -11.42 15.55 0.41
N GLU A 75 -10.71 15.23 -0.67
CA GLU A 75 -10.95 14.03 -1.48
C GLU A 75 -10.83 12.72 -0.67
N PHE A 76 -10.04 12.75 0.40
CA PHE A 76 -9.75 11.57 1.23
C PHE A 76 -10.59 11.47 2.50
N ASP A 77 -11.43 12.46 2.79
CA ASP A 77 -12.25 12.46 4.02
C ASP A 77 -13.22 11.30 4.08
N GLN A 78 -13.71 10.87 2.92
CA GLN A 78 -14.57 9.69 2.78
C GLN A 78 -13.88 8.37 3.15
N LEU A 79 -12.55 8.32 3.19
CA LEU A 79 -11.80 7.14 3.61
C LEU A 79 -11.80 6.99 5.14
N ILE A 80 -12.07 8.07 5.88
CA ILE A 80 -12.10 8.05 7.34
C ILE A 80 -13.45 7.50 7.79
N THR A 81 -13.48 6.22 8.09
CA THR A 81 -14.70 5.52 8.50
C THR A 81 -15.05 5.74 9.97
N HIS A 82 -14.03 5.94 10.81
CA HIS A 82 -14.22 6.07 12.25
C HIS A 82 -13.32 7.17 12.82
N ARG A 83 -13.87 7.94 13.76
CA ARG A 83 -13.13 8.96 14.53
C ARG A 83 -13.36 8.71 16.01
N PHE A 84 -12.30 8.64 16.78
CA PHE A 84 -12.33 8.41 18.22
C PHE A 84 -11.53 9.48 18.95
N PRO A 85 -11.98 9.95 20.11
CA PRO A 85 -11.11 10.71 21.01
C PRO A 85 -10.04 9.78 21.58
N MET A 86 -8.88 10.30 21.97
CA MET A 86 -7.76 9.49 22.46
C MET A 86 -8.13 8.59 23.64
N LYS A 87 -9.05 9.02 24.51
CA LYS A 87 -9.56 8.23 25.66
C LYS A 87 -10.26 6.93 25.26
N GLU A 88 -10.71 6.81 24.00
CA GLU A 88 -11.39 5.64 23.46
C GLU A 88 -10.44 4.78 22.59
N SER A 89 -9.14 4.85 22.84
CA SER A 89 -8.12 4.15 22.04
C SER A 89 -8.33 2.63 21.99
N GLU A 90 -8.76 2.01 23.10
CA GLU A 90 -9.05 0.56 23.12
C GLU A 90 -10.14 0.17 22.14
N GLU A 91 -11.21 0.99 22.09
CA GLU A 91 -12.31 0.79 21.18
C GLU A 91 -11.87 0.98 19.71
N ALA A 92 -11.09 2.01 19.43
CA ALA A 92 -10.51 2.24 18.09
C ALA A 92 -9.71 1.03 17.59
N PHE A 93 -8.84 0.46 18.45
CA PHE A 93 -8.08 -0.74 18.09
C PHE A 93 -8.96 -2.00 18.00
N ARG A 94 -10.04 -2.08 18.75
CA ARG A 94 -11.02 -3.17 18.66
C ARG A 94 -11.69 -3.15 17.29
N VAL A 95 -12.18 -2.00 16.85
CA VAL A 95 -12.78 -1.80 15.52
C VAL A 95 -11.79 -2.21 14.40
N MET A 96 -10.53 -1.82 14.50
CA MET A 96 -9.52 -2.18 13.49
C MET A 96 -9.24 -3.70 13.44
N ARG A 97 -9.42 -4.43 14.54
CA ARG A 97 -9.21 -5.88 14.60
C ARG A 97 -10.43 -6.70 14.23
N ASP A 98 -11.61 -6.12 14.36
CA ASP A 98 -12.86 -6.82 14.05
C ASP A 98 -13.06 -6.94 12.54
N ARG A 99 -12.96 -8.17 12.04
CA ARG A 99 -13.15 -8.46 10.61
C ARG A 99 -14.59 -8.33 10.12
N ASN A 100 -15.55 -8.25 11.02
CA ASN A 100 -16.97 -8.09 10.69
C ASN A 100 -17.36 -6.60 10.62
N THR A 101 -16.54 -5.71 11.16
CA THR A 101 -16.76 -4.26 11.10
C THR A 101 -16.00 -3.69 9.91
N PHE A 102 -16.72 -3.11 8.96
CA PHE A 102 -16.09 -2.41 7.84
C PHE A 102 -15.34 -1.18 8.35
N SER A 103 -14.03 -1.17 8.17
CA SER A 103 -13.19 -0.02 8.48
C SER A 103 -12.10 0.16 7.43
N THR A 104 -11.92 1.38 6.95
CA THR A 104 -10.83 1.75 6.03
C THR A 104 -9.76 2.55 6.74
N LYS A 105 -10.15 3.65 7.35
CA LYS A 105 -9.26 4.53 8.11
C LYS A 105 -9.90 4.87 9.45
N VAL A 106 -9.22 4.51 10.52
CA VAL A 106 -9.59 4.86 11.89
C VAL A 106 -8.64 5.96 12.36
N MET A 107 -9.18 7.09 12.83
CA MET A 107 -8.41 8.26 13.22
C MET A 107 -8.71 8.66 14.65
N PHE A 108 -7.70 9.18 15.36
CA PHE A 108 -7.90 9.88 16.61
C PHE A 108 -8.12 11.37 16.35
N VAL A 109 -9.10 11.93 17.05
CA VAL A 109 -9.35 13.37 17.07
C VAL A 109 -8.73 13.92 18.35
N MET A 110 -7.84 14.88 18.20
CA MET A 110 -7.24 15.61 19.33
C MET A 110 -8.17 16.77 19.69
N GLU A 111 -8.59 16.82 20.95
CA GLU A 111 -9.38 17.92 21.54
C GLU A 111 -8.45 19.00 22.03
#